data_3d8cad3e8af7645ff03bf92c8466eb00
#
_entry.id   3d8cad3e8af7645ff03bf92c8466eb00
#
_cell.length_a   1.000
_cell.length_b   1.000
_cell.length_c   1.000
_cell.angle_alpha   90.00
_cell.angle_beta   90.00
_cell.angle_gamma   90.00
#
_symmetry.space_group_name_H-M   'P 1'
#
loop_
_entity.id
_entity.type
_entity.pdbx_description
1 polymer ?
#
loop_
_entity_poly.entity_id
_entity_poly.type
_entity_poly.pdbx_seq_one_letter_code
_entity_poly.pdbx_strand_id
1 'polypeptide(L)'
;GQQFRVVFDLSLAHLSQVPCTFMLTHLTVQNFALVDKLELEFAAGMTVVTGETGAGKSIILDALGLTLGDRADTGLIGNAARRAEIHATFDITDNPAASEWLAGRELPGDDAGECILRRSLGADGRSRGFINGAPSNVADLKILGEMLLDIHSQHEHQSLLKKDTHRRLLDEYGNVLPAALQVQVLSIDFQQARRRLDTLRASNAEQTARLQLLAYQTEELELLAIEPGEHLGLEEEQKRLSHVDDILHNCSAALEICSLNDDANVLTQLGHALQLLRSVQLETLAPVTELFGSSMIQLEEAVADLQRFVDSVEPNPQRLTDVEARLSSIYEVARKHHIKPTEISELLTRIQAEMASLENIDVEIDSLDTAARELQASYRLNAEKLSKAREKAARQLEKQVSEQLANLGMRGAVFKVSLTSLAADAIAPGGLEDVEFLISTNPGQSPKALNKVASGGELSRISLAIQVVTADTSKVPSLVFDEVDVGIGGAIAEVVGSLLRRLGNSAQIICVTHLPQVASQGHQHYQVTKSNDSKQARTRITTLPDEEKIKEIARMLGGVALTTESLEHARAMYQAAQVVTKNVSESEPKKTGAKNKQ
;
A
#
# COMPACT_ATOMS: atom_id res chain seq x y z
N GLY A 1 16.66 16.63 -10.61
CA GLY A 1 17.99 16.39 -10.08
C GLY A 1 17.99 16.31 -8.57
N GLN A 2 18.56 15.24 -8.00
CA GLN A 2 19.01 15.08 -6.61
C GLN A 2 17.92 15.14 -5.53
N GLN A 3 17.60 14.00 -5.02
CA GLN A 3 17.45 13.60 -3.61
C GLN A 3 16.47 12.43 -3.51
N PHE A 4 17.02 11.25 -3.37
CA PHE A 4 16.55 10.13 -2.54
C PHE A 4 17.43 8.91 -2.85
N ARG A 5 18.69 8.99 -2.41
CA ARG A 5 19.53 7.81 -2.17
C ARG A 5 19.75 7.75 -0.66
N VAL A 6 18.89 7.05 0.04
CA VAL A 6 19.23 6.54 1.39
C VAL A 6 19.94 5.21 1.16
N VAL A 7 21.26 5.26 1.27
CA VAL A 7 22.13 4.09 1.30
C VAL A 7 21.99 3.48 2.69
N PHE A 8 21.33 2.34 2.80
CA PHE A 8 21.47 1.46 3.95
C PHE A 8 22.74 0.63 3.76
N ASP A 9 23.83 1.14 4.32
CA ASP A 9 25.07 0.40 4.50
C ASP A 9 24.94 -0.43 5.81
N LEU A 10 24.36 -1.62 5.70
CA LEU A 10 24.36 -2.59 6.79
C LEU A 10 25.64 -3.42 6.70
N SER A 11 26.63 -3.03 7.47
CA SER A 11 27.86 -3.79 7.67
C SER A 11 27.52 -5.15 8.30
N LEU A 12 27.67 -6.20 7.49
CA LEU A 12 27.65 -7.61 7.90
C LEU A 12 28.92 -7.91 8.72
N ALA A 13 28.89 -7.56 10.00
CA ALA A 13 29.87 -8.07 10.95
C ALA A 13 29.21 -8.21 12.33
N HIS A 14 29.24 -9.44 12.85
CA HIS A 14 28.79 -9.94 14.14
C HIS A 14 27.38 -10.56 14.19
N LEU A 15 27.19 -11.69 13.53
CA LEU A 15 26.29 -12.72 14.01
C LEU A 15 27.06 -13.62 15.02
N SER A 16 27.28 -13.09 16.22
CA SER A 16 27.52 -13.92 17.41
C SER A 16 26.14 -14.43 17.86
N GLN A 17 26.04 -15.71 18.16
CA GLN A 17 24.88 -16.38 18.75
C GLN A 17 24.37 -15.57 19.94
N VAL A 18 23.30 -14.84 19.77
CA VAL A 18 22.55 -14.21 20.86
C VAL A 18 21.61 -15.30 21.38
N PRO A 19 21.65 -15.67 22.67
CA PRO A 19 20.66 -16.58 23.24
C PRO A 19 19.27 -15.98 23.00
N CYS A 20 18.32 -16.81 22.55
CA CYS A 20 16.95 -16.43 22.33
C CYS A 20 16.41 -15.72 23.57
N THR A 21 16.18 -14.43 23.46
CA THR A 21 15.63 -13.62 24.54
C THR A 21 14.14 -13.92 24.65
N PHE A 22 13.64 -13.94 25.86
CA PHE A 22 12.29 -14.35 26.23
C PHE A 22 11.24 -13.52 25.52
N MET A 23 10.20 -14.16 24.95
CA MET A 23 9.09 -13.43 24.36
C MET A 23 7.90 -13.32 25.30
N LEU A 24 7.30 -14.42 25.73
CA LEU A 24 6.27 -14.39 26.77
C LEU A 24 6.93 -14.42 28.15
N THR A 25 6.84 -13.33 28.90
CA THR A 25 7.42 -13.22 30.24
C THR A 25 6.41 -13.50 31.33
N HIS A 26 5.19 -12.96 31.20
CA HIS A 26 4.17 -13.09 32.22
C HIS A 26 2.78 -13.32 31.61
N LEU A 27 1.98 -14.14 32.29
CA LEU A 27 0.57 -14.31 32.02
C LEU A 27 -0.23 -14.15 33.30
N THR A 28 -1.10 -13.16 33.34
CA THR A 28 -2.05 -12.94 34.44
C THR A 28 -3.48 -13.20 33.97
N VAL A 29 -4.19 -14.04 34.69
CA VAL A 29 -5.58 -14.41 34.39
C VAL A 29 -6.45 -14.15 35.62
N GLN A 30 -7.58 -13.46 35.47
CA GLN A 30 -8.50 -13.15 36.54
C GLN A 30 -9.94 -13.49 36.14
N ASN A 31 -10.64 -14.20 37.04
CA ASN A 31 -12.06 -14.57 36.90
C ASN A 31 -12.37 -15.30 35.56
N PHE A 32 -11.49 -16.17 35.14
CA PHE A 32 -11.59 -16.86 33.86
C PHE A 32 -11.76 -18.36 34.07
N ALA A 33 -12.80 -18.92 33.51
CA ALA A 33 -13.19 -20.33 33.67
C ALA A 33 -13.26 -20.75 35.15
N LEU A 34 -12.39 -21.68 35.58
CA LEU A 34 -12.27 -22.20 36.94
C LEU A 34 -11.18 -21.49 37.78
N VAL A 35 -10.63 -20.39 37.27
CA VAL A 35 -9.51 -19.66 37.88
C VAL A 35 -10.01 -18.32 38.41
N ASP A 36 -9.85 -18.05 39.68
CA ASP A 36 -10.15 -16.73 40.28
C ASP A 36 -8.98 -15.76 39.98
N LYS A 37 -7.75 -16.18 40.27
CA LYS A 37 -6.53 -15.42 39.99
C LYS A 37 -5.37 -16.40 39.71
N LEU A 38 -4.63 -16.14 38.63
CA LEU A 38 -3.44 -16.87 38.23
C LEU A 38 -2.38 -15.89 37.77
N GLU A 39 -1.17 -16.10 38.20
CA GLU A 39 0.03 -15.39 37.75
C GLU A 39 1.10 -16.42 37.40
N LEU A 40 1.59 -16.38 36.17
CA LEU A 40 2.63 -17.28 35.67
C LEU A 40 3.80 -16.47 35.10
N GLU A 41 5.00 -16.86 35.48
CA GLU A 41 6.27 -16.32 34.98
C GLU A 41 6.95 -17.37 34.10
N PHE A 42 7.15 -17.04 32.84
CA PHE A 42 7.76 -17.95 31.88
C PHE A 42 9.26 -17.66 31.73
N ALA A 43 10.03 -18.73 31.65
CA ALA A 43 11.48 -18.69 31.44
C ALA A 43 11.83 -19.11 30.02
N ALA A 44 13.12 -18.91 29.64
CA ALA A 44 13.69 -19.46 28.40
C ALA A 44 13.65 -20.98 28.38
N GLY A 45 13.66 -21.52 27.18
CA GLY A 45 13.68 -22.96 26.98
C GLY A 45 12.30 -23.59 26.95
N MET A 46 12.19 -24.81 27.44
CA MET A 46 10.96 -25.59 27.41
C MET A 46 10.25 -25.53 28.77
N THR A 47 9.07 -24.92 28.80
CA THR A 47 8.11 -24.96 29.91
C THR A 47 7.10 -26.08 29.68
N VAL A 48 6.96 -26.96 30.65
CA VAL A 48 5.99 -28.07 30.61
C VAL A 48 4.82 -27.77 31.55
N VAL A 49 3.62 -28.06 31.10
CA VAL A 49 2.36 -27.97 31.86
C VAL A 49 1.77 -29.35 31.98
N THR A 50 1.71 -29.90 33.22
CA THR A 50 1.10 -31.20 33.52
C THR A 50 -0.14 -31.05 34.42
N GLY A 51 -0.87 -32.12 34.61
CA GLY A 51 -2.06 -32.15 35.47
C GLY A 51 -3.10 -33.18 34.98
N GLU A 52 -4.11 -33.42 35.77
CA GLU A 52 -5.17 -34.36 35.42
C GLU A 52 -6.01 -33.86 34.24
N THR A 53 -6.58 -34.81 33.48
CA THR A 53 -7.54 -34.47 32.40
C THR A 53 -8.74 -33.72 32.98
N GLY A 54 -9.09 -32.59 32.36
CA GLY A 54 -10.16 -31.73 32.87
C GLY A 54 -9.78 -30.85 34.07
N ALA A 55 -8.49 -30.82 34.49
CA ALA A 55 -8.02 -29.92 35.56
C ALA A 55 -7.85 -28.46 35.12
N GLY A 56 -8.05 -28.16 33.82
CA GLY A 56 -7.96 -26.81 33.30
C GLY A 56 -6.60 -26.49 32.67
N LYS A 57 -5.89 -27.50 32.14
CA LYS A 57 -4.65 -27.29 31.35
C LYS A 57 -4.89 -26.37 30.16
N SER A 58 -6.02 -26.54 29.45
CA SER A 58 -6.41 -25.71 28.32
C SER A 58 -6.68 -24.23 28.71
N ILE A 59 -6.91 -23.95 30.01
CA ILE A 59 -7.18 -22.57 30.45
C ILE A 59 -6.02 -21.63 30.11
N ILE A 60 -4.74 -22.10 30.18
CA ILE A 60 -3.58 -21.30 29.79
C ILE A 60 -3.63 -21.01 28.29
N LEU A 61 -3.98 -22.02 27.48
CA LEU A 61 -4.04 -21.91 26.02
C LEU A 61 -5.20 -20.99 25.58
N ASP A 62 -6.38 -21.21 26.17
CA ASP A 62 -7.56 -20.37 25.91
C ASP A 62 -7.31 -18.90 26.31
N ALA A 63 -6.63 -18.68 27.44
CA ALA A 63 -6.26 -17.35 27.90
C ALA A 63 -5.25 -16.68 26.95
N LEU A 64 -4.22 -17.39 26.52
CA LEU A 64 -3.25 -16.89 25.52
C LEU A 64 -3.94 -16.62 24.18
N GLY A 65 -4.74 -17.54 23.66
CA GLY A 65 -5.47 -17.36 22.41
C GLY A 65 -6.36 -16.11 22.42
N LEU A 66 -7.07 -15.88 23.53
CA LEU A 66 -7.88 -14.68 23.68
C LEU A 66 -7.07 -13.38 23.65
N THR A 67 -5.87 -13.35 24.26
CA THR A 67 -4.99 -12.16 24.18
C THR A 67 -4.46 -11.94 22.75
N LEU A 68 -4.28 -13.01 22.00
CA LEU A 68 -3.83 -13.00 20.60
C LEU A 68 -4.98 -12.72 19.60
N GLY A 69 -6.19 -12.48 20.07
CA GLY A 69 -7.29 -12.05 19.21
C GLY A 69 -8.34 -13.11 18.86
N ASP A 70 -8.40 -14.23 19.60
CA ASP A 70 -9.45 -15.22 19.41
C ASP A 70 -10.84 -14.73 19.77
N ARG A 71 -11.85 -15.45 19.26
CA ARG A 71 -13.24 -15.18 19.60
C ARG A 71 -13.49 -15.47 21.06
N ALA A 72 -14.10 -14.51 21.74
CA ALA A 72 -14.47 -14.66 23.13
C ALA A 72 -15.80 -15.44 23.25
N ASP A 73 -15.81 -16.47 24.11
CA ASP A 73 -17.03 -17.14 24.57
C ASP A 73 -17.36 -16.65 25.98
N THR A 74 -18.59 -16.20 26.18
CA THR A 74 -19.08 -15.75 27.50
C THR A 74 -19.15 -16.85 28.53
N GLY A 75 -19.22 -18.13 28.08
CA GLY A 75 -19.14 -19.30 28.95
C GLY A 75 -17.82 -19.46 29.69
N LEU A 76 -16.77 -18.75 29.28
CA LEU A 76 -15.45 -18.75 29.89
C LEU A 76 -15.29 -17.75 31.06
N ILE A 77 -16.31 -16.99 31.41
CA ILE A 77 -16.32 -16.10 32.58
C ILE A 77 -16.68 -16.88 33.83
N GLY A 78 -15.90 -16.74 34.91
CA GLY A 78 -16.14 -17.42 36.19
C GLY A 78 -17.54 -17.10 36.73
N ASN A 79 -18.24 -18.13 37.24
CA ASN A 79 -19.67 -18.14 37.60
C ASN A 79 -20.17 -17.01 38.56
N ALA A 80 -19.26 -16.35 39.28
CA ALA A 80 -19.59 -15.27 40.21
C ALA A 80 -19.09 -13.89 39.75
N ALA A 81 -18.38 -13.82 38.64
CA ALA A 81 -17.70 -12.61 38.22
C ALA A 81 -18.49 -11.85 37.15
N ARG A 82 -18.45 -10.53 37.20
CA ARG A 82 -19.02 -9.66 36.17
C ARG A 82 -18.08 -9.47 34.99
N ARG A 83 -16.78 -9.81 35.14
CA ARG A 83 -15.74 -9.55 34.17
C ARG A 83 -14.57 -10.50 34.38
N ALA A 84 -14.03 -11.03 33.27
CA ALA A 84 -12.77 -11.70 33.25
C ALA A 84 -11.70 -10.82 32.60
N GLU A 85 -10.46 -10.90 33.08
CA GLU A 85 -9.32 -10.16 32.52
C GLU A 85 -8.13 -11.07 32.35
N ILE A 86 -7.47 -10.92 31.21
CA ILE A 86 -6.27 -11.66 30.84
C ILE A 86 -5.23 -10.65 30.37
N HIS A 87 -4.01 -10.76 30.88
CA HIS A 87 -2.86 -9.97 30.50
C HIS A 87 -1.72 -10.91 30.12
N ALA A 88 -1.14 -10.69 28.95
CA ALA A 88 0.08 -11.37 28.50
C ALA A 88 1.15 -10.30 28.21
N THR A 89 2.31 -10.46 28.87
CA THR A 89 3.45 -9.54 28.72
C THR A 89 4.53 -10.24 27.92
N PHE A 90 5.05 -9.57 26.91
CA PHE A 90 6.07 -10.06 26.00
C PHE A 90 7.27 -9.14 26.00
N ASP A 91 8.46 -9.74 26.01
CA ASP A 91 9.71 -9.06 25.65
C ASP A 91 9.86 -9.07 24.12
N ILE A 92 9.94 -7.89 23.53
CA ILE A 92 10.06 -7.70 22.08
C ILE A 92 11.39 -7.10 21.66
N THR A 93 12.37 -7.06 22.56
CA THR A 93 13.69 -6.44 22.32
C THR A 93 14.36 -6.99 21.05
N ASP A 94 14.26 -8.29 20.82
CA ASP A 94 14.83 -8.98 19.65
C ASP A 94 13.81 -9.22 18.53
N ASN A 95 12.64 -8.56 18.58
CA ASN A 95 11.59 -8.65 17.57
C ASN A 95 11.38 -7.32 16.84
N PRO A 96 12.21 -6.98 15.84
CA PRO A 96 12.08 -5.72 15.11
C PRO A 96 10.75 -5.58 14.39
N ALA A 97 10.15 -6.68 13.92
CA ALA A 97 8.87 -6.64 13.20
C ALA A 97 7.72 -6.17 14.12
N ALA A 98 7.66 -6.67 15.36
CA ALA A 98 6.67 -6.23 16.35
C ALA A 98 6.92 -4.78 16.78
N SER A 99 8.18 -4.40 16.98
CA SER A 99 8.58 -3.04 17.37
C SER A 99 8.22 -2.01 16.28
N GLU A 100 8.52 -2.29 15.03
CA GLU A 100 8.17 -1.45 13.88
C GLU A 100 6.65 -1.34 13.70
N TRP A 101 5.93 -2.45 13.89
CA TRP A 101 4.47 -2.46 13.79
C TRP A 101 3.82 -1.59 14.87
N LEU A 102 4.31 -1.67 16.12
CA LEU A 102 3.85 -0.84 17.24
C LEU A 102 4.15 0.65 17.01
N ALA A 103 5.38 0.96 16.57
CA ALA A 103 5.78 2.32 16.25
C ALA A 103 4.93 2.94 15.12
N GLY A 104 4.66 2.18 14.06
CA GLY A 104 3.84 2.63 12.94
C GLY A 104 2.36 2.90 13.30
N ARG A 105 1.90 2.45 14.48
CA ARG A 105 0.55 2.67 15.01
C ARG A 105 0.51 3.59 16.23
N GLU A 106 1.65 4.16 16.61
CA GLU A 106 1.76 5.02 17.78
C GLU A 106 1.28 4.34 19.09
N LEU A 107 1.63 3.03 19.24
CA LEU A 107 1.31 2.20 20.39
C LEU A 107 2.59 1.76 21.16
N PRO A 108 3.47 2.69 21.57
CA PRO A 108 4.67 2.33 22.33
C PRO A 108 4.28 1.78 23.71
N GLY A 109 5.09 0.87 24.22
CA GLY A 109 5.02 0.44 25.62
C GLY A 109 5.60 1.49 26.57
N ASP A 110 5.34 1.34 27.87
CA ASP A 110 5.93 2.17 28.92
C ASP A 110 7.45 1.94 29.02
N ASP A 111 7.88 0.69 28.80
CA ASP A 111 9.29 0.29 28.69
C ASP A 111 9.64 -0.07 27.26
N ALA A 112 10.82 0.40 26.80
CA ALA A 112 11.35 0.03 25.49
C ALA A 112 11.70 -1.46 25.45
N GLY A 113 10.98 -2.23 24.64
CA GLY A 113 11.18 -3.69 24.53
C GLY A 113 10.08 -4.51 25.20
N GLU A 114 9.11 -3.91 25.87
CA GLU A 114 7.95 -4.60 26.44
C GLU A 114 6.69 -4.39 25.60
N CYS A 115 5.88 -5.44 25.45
CA CYS A 115 4.57 -5.39 24.83
C CYS A 115 3.55 -6.11 25.72
N ILE A 116 2.49 -5.40 26.10
CA ILE A 116 1.41 -5.93 26.95
C ILE A 116 0.13 -6.05 26.11
N LEU A 117 -0.32 -7.30 25.94
CA LEU A 117 -1.64 -7.59 25.37
C LEU A 117 -2.65 -7.85 26.49
N ARG A 118 -3.74 -7.15 26.48
CA ARG A 118 -4.81 -7.33 27.47
C ARG A 118 -6.15 -7.61 26.80
N ARG A 119 -6.85 -8.61 27.32
CA ARG A 119 -8.22 -8.94 26.94
C ARG A 119 -9.16 -8.85 28.12
N SER A 120 -10.29 -8.21 27.91
CA SER A 120 -11.33 -8.08 28.93
C SER A 120 -12.67 -8.57 28.40
N LEU A 121 -13.29 -9.51 29.11
CA LEU A 121 -14.56 -10.14 28.77
C LEU A 121 -15.61 -9.73 29.79
N GLY A 122 -16.70 -9.10 29.36
CA GLY A 122 -17.85 -8.76 30.22
C GLY A 122 -18.94 -9.82 30.18
N ALA A 123 -19.62 -10.07 31.28
CA ALA A 123 -20.79 -10.95 31.36
C ALA A 123 -21.94 -10.52 30.43
N ASP A 124 -21.90 -9.28 29.92
CA ASP A 124 -22.82 -8.73 28.93
C ASP A 124 -22.46 -9.14 27.45
N GLY A 125 -21.49 -10.02 27.29
CA GLY A 125 -21.00 -10.49 25.97
C GLY A 125 -20.03 -9.52 25.29
N ARG A 126 -19.71 -8.37 25.90
CA ARG A 126 -18.76 -7.43 25.32
C ARG A 126 -17.33 -7.85 25.61
N SER A 127 -16.52 -7.86 24.54
CA SER A 127 -15.10 -8.13 24.61
C SER A 127 -14.30 -6.92 24.15
N ARG A 128 -13.25 -6.56 24.91
CA ARG A 128 -12.38 -5.42 24.61
C ARG A 128 -10.93 -5.87 24.60
N GLY A 129 -10.19 -5.43 23.59
CA GLY A 129 -8.75 -5.63 23.46
C GLY A 129 -7.98 -4.35 23.79
N PHE A 130 -6.76 -4.53 24.28
CA PHE A 130 -5.84 -3.43 24.55
C PHE A 130 -4.41 -3.87 24.20
N ILE A 131 -3.64 -2.95 23.62
CA ILE A 131 -2.21 -3.10 23.36
C ILE A 131 -1.51 -1.95 24.10
N ASN A 132 -0.57 -2.26 24.99
CA ASN A 132 0.17 -1.29 25.80
C ASN A 132 -0.77 -0.27 26.50
N GLY A 133 -1.87 -0.76 27.05
CA GLY A 133 -2.88 0.06 27.71
C GLY A 133 -3.88 0.77 26.78
N ALA A 134 -3.57 0.96 25.51
CA ALA A 134 -4.45 1.61 24.54
C ALA A 134 -5.55 0.66 24.04
N PRO A 135 -6.82 1.10 23.96
CA PRO A 135 -7.90 0.32 23.38
C PRO A 135 -7.60 -0.03 21.92
N SER A 136 -7.65 -1.31 21.58
CA SER A 136 -7.30 -1.81 20.24
C SER A 136 -8.34 -2.79 19.74
N ASN A 137 -8.51 -2.89 18.44
CA ASN A 137 -9.43 -3.85 17.84
C ASN A 137 -8.84 -5.27 17.84
N VAL A 138 -9.72 -6.27 17.64
CA VAL A 138 -9.31 -7.69 17.65
C VAL A 138 -8.40 -8.04 16.50
N ALA A 139 -8.54 -7.35 15.36
CA ALA A 139 -7.68 -7.58 14.18
C ALA A 139 -6.24 -7.14 14.45
N ASP A 140 -6.03 -6.03 15.15
CA ASP A 140 -4.70 -5.56 15.53
C ASP A 140 -4.05 -6.50 16.56
N LEU A 141 -4.83 -7.00 17.56
CA LEU A 141 -4.35 -8.05 18.47
C LEU A 141 -3.91 -9.29 17.71
N LYS A 142 -4.65 -9.69 16.67
CA LYS A 142 -4.33 -10.87 15.88
C LYS A 142 -3.05 -10.69 15.06
N ILE A 143 -2.90 -9.55 14.40
CA ILE A 143 -1.70 -9.24 13.58
C ILE A 143 -0.45 -9.23 14.48
N LEU A 144 -0.52 -8.52 15.60
CA LEU A 144 0.61 -8.44 16.53
C LEU A 144 0.85 -9.80 17.20
N GLY A 145 -0.21 -10.49 17.62
CA GLY A 145 -0.13 -11.81 18.24
C GLY A 145 0.60 -12.84 17.38
N GLU A 146 0.34 -12.85 16.07
CA GLU A 146 1.02 -13.74 15.10
C GLU A 146 2.54 -13.46 14.99
N MET A 147 3.01 -12.27 15.41
CA MET A 147 4.43 -11.93 15.47
C MET A 147 5.08 -12.34 16.81
N LEU A 148 4.28 -12.59 17.85
CA LEU A 148 4.76 -12.81 19.22
C LEU A 148 4.72 -14.28 19.63
N LEU A 149 3.66 -15.00 19.30
CA LEU A 149 3.40 -16.35 19.76
C LEU A 149 2.65 -17.17 18.71
N ASP A 150 3.01 -18.42 18.52
CA ASP A 150 2.27 -19.37 17.67
C ASP A 150 1.76 -20.55 18.49
N ILE A 151 0.42 -20.82 18.41
CA ILE A 151 -0.22 -21.90 19.17
C ILE A 151 -0.56 -23.05 18.22
N HIS A 152 0.00 -24.21 18.51
CA HIS A 152 -0.23 -25.45 17.76
C HIS A 152 -1.19 -26.37 18.52
N SER A 153 -2.51 -26.18 18.32
CA SER A 153 -3.59 -26.93 18.93
C SER A 153 -4.69 -27.29 17.94
N GLN A 154 -5.71 -28.08 18.37
CA GLN A 154 -6.81 -28.52 17.48
C GLN A 154 -7.70 -27.37 16.98
N HIS A 155 -7.81 -26.27 17.70
CA HIS A 155 -8.92 -25.35 17.51
C HIS A 155 -8.54 -23.93 17.07
N GLU A 156 -7.28 -23.47 17.21
CA GLU A 156 -6.97 -22.05 17.01
C GLU A 156 -5.50 -21.75 16.65
N HIS A 157 -5.29 -20.61 15.99
CA HIS A 157 -4.01 -19.93 15.69
C HIS A 157 -2.91 -20.75 15.04
N GLN A 158 -3.25 -21.56 14.04
CA GLN A 158 -2.20 -22.20 13.26
C GLN A 158 -1.76 -21.26 12.13
N SER A 159 -0.77 -20.43 12.39
CA SER A 159 -0.08 -19.66 11.35
C SER A 159 0.40 -20.59 10.23
N LEU A 160 0.80 -21.82 10.60
CA LEU A 160 1.25 -22.87 9.69
C LEU A 160 0.18 -23.35 8.69
N LEU A 161 -1.10 -22.99 8.83
CA LEU A 161 -2.13 -23.31 7.82
C LEU A 161 -2.22 -22.27 6.69
N LYS A 162 -1.51 -21.15 6.82
CA LYS A 162 -1.52 -20.04 5.85
C LYS A 162 -0.42 -20.20 4.81
N LYS A 163 -0.75 -20.04 3.53
CA LYS A 163 0.22 -20.10 2.42
C LYS A 163 1.35 -19.07 2.55
N ASP A 164 1.05 -17.88 3.08
CA ASP A 164 2.08 -16.85 3.31
C ASP A 164 3.13 -17.29 4.32
N THR A 165 2.72 -18.03 5.36
CA THR A 165 3.65 -18.63 6.33
C THR A 165 4.49 -19.72 5.66
N HIS A 166 3.89 -20.57 4.80
CA HIS A 166 4.64 -21.59 4.06
C HIS A 166 5.73 -20.95 3.19
N ARG A 167 5.39 -19.89 2.46
CA ARG A 167 6.36 -19.15 1.64
C ARG A 167 7.47 -18.56 2.49
N ARG A 168 7.14 -17.88 3.61
CA ARG A 168 8.12 -17.29 4.52
C ARG A 168 9.05 -18.34 5.08
N LEU A 169 8.54 -19.46 5.60
CA LEU A 169 9.35 -20.54 6.15
C LEU A 169 10.28 -21.16 5.10
N LEU A 170 9.80 -21.33 3.86
CA LEU A 170 10.63 -21.80 2.77
C LEU A 170 11.75 -20.82 2.43
N ASP A 171 11.43 -19.51 2.38
CA ASP A 171 12.39 -18.45 2.08
C ASP A 171 13.44 -18.29 3.19
N GLU A 172 13.03 -18.40 4.45
CA GLU A 172 13.93 -18.41 5.62
C GLU A 172 14.83 -19.64 5.58
N TYR A 173 14.26 -20.83 5.43
CA TYR A 173 15.00 -22.09 5.37
C TYR A 173 15.99 -22.12 4.21
N GLY A 174 15.60 -21.63 3.05
CA GLY A 174 16.46 -21.52 1.86
C GLY A 174 17.49 -20.40 1.93
N ASN A 175 17.45 -19.57 2.98
CA ASN A 175 18.25 -18.33 3.11
C ASN A 175 18.13 -17.40 1.89
N VAL A 176 16.90 -17.29 1.33
CA VAL A 176 16.58 -16.49 0.15
C VAL A 176 15.72 -15.26 0.46
N LEU A 177 15.51 -14.96 1.73
CA LEU A 177 14.70 -13.83 2.19
C LEU A 177 15.12 -12.48 1.57
N PRO A 178 16.43 -12.15 1.45
CA PRO A 178 16.83 -10.90 0.78
C PRO A 178 16.40 -10.83 -0.68
N ALA A 179 16.48 -11.96 -1.41
CA ALA A 179 16.01 -12.04 -2.81
C ALA A 179 14.48 -11.93 -2.90
N ALA A 180 13.75 -12.53 -1.96
CA ALA A 180 12.29 -12.42 -1.88
C ALA A 180 11.84 -10.96 -1.62
N LEU A 181 12.50 -10.24 -0.71
CA LEU A 181 12.25 -8.83 -0.44
C LEU A 181 12.53 -7.95 -1.68
N GLN A 182 13.62 -8.23 -2.39
CA GLN A 182 13.93 -7.51 -3.63
C GLN A 182 12.83 -7.71 -4.70
N VAL A 183 12.35 -8.94 -4.88
CA VAL A 183 11.24 -9.26 -5.80
C VAL A 183 9.96 -8.54 -5.37
N GLN A 184 9.68 -8.48 -4.07
CA GLN A 184 8.54 -7.77 -3.52
C GLN A 184 8.59 -6.27 -3.84
N VAL A 185 9.73 -5.60 -3.61
CA VAL A 185 9.92 -4.18 -3.92
C VAL A 185 9.72 -3.92 -5.41
N LEU A 186 10.36 -4.70 -6.28
CA LEU A 186 10.22 -4.57 -7.74
C LEU A 186 8.76 -4.74 -8.21
N SER A 187 8.01 -5.64 -7.58
CA SER A 187 6.57 -5.83 -7.86
C SER A 187 5.75 -4.61 -7.48
N ILE A 188 6.01 -4.02 -6.31
CA ILE A 188 5.31 -2.82 -5.82
C ILE A 188 5.61 -1.63 -6.73
N ASP A 189 6.88 -1.40 -7.04
CA ASP A 189 7.32 -0.30 -7.91
C ASP A 189 6.69 -0.40 -9.30
N PHE A 190 6.70 -1.61 -9.89
CA PHE A 190 6.04 -1.87 -11.16
C PHE A 190 4.53 -1.59 -11.11
N GLN A 191 3.84 -2.05 -10.07
CA GLN A 191 2.40 -1.82 -9.92
C GLN A 191 2.07 -0.33 -9.76
N GLN A 192 2.91 0.43 -9.07
CA GLN A 192 2.76 1.88 -8.93
C GLN A 192 2.97 2.60 -10.27
N ALA A 193 4.06 2.28 -10.98
CA ALA A 193 4.35 2.83 -12.30
C ALA A 193 3.22 2.50 -13.29
N ARG A 194 2.73 1.26 -13.28
CA ARG A 194 1.64 0.82 -14.15
C ARG A 194 0.32 1.53 -13.87
N ARG A 195 -0.06 1.69 -12.59
CA ARG A 195 -1.27 2.44 -12.21
C ARG A 195 -1.18 3.90 -12.64
N ARG A 196 -0.02 4.54 -12.46
CA ARG A 196 0.19 5.92 -12.90
C ARG A 196 0.06 6.04 -14.41
N LEU A 197 0.70 5.12 -15.16
CA LEU A 197 0.64 5.04 -16.61
C LEU A 197 -0.80 4.84 -17.11
N ASP A 198 -1.56 3.92 -16.53
CA ASP A 198 -2.95 3.64 -16.91
C ASP A 198 -3.86 4.85 -16.62
N THR A 199 -3.62 5.59 -15.53
CA THR A 199 -4.34 6.82 -15.20
C THR A 199 -4.06 7.92 -16.24
N LEU A 200 -2.79 8.13 -16.61
CA LEU A 200 -2.42 9.13 -17.61
C LEU A 200 -2.95 8.75 -19.00
N ARG A 201 -2.87 7.48 -19.39
CA ARG A 201 -3.43 6.99 -20.67
C ARG A 201 -4.95 7.13 -20.75
N ALA A 202 -5.67 6.91 -19.66
CA ALA A 202 -7.11 7.09 -19.62
C ALA A 202 -7.52 8.56 -19.81
N SER A 203 -6.73 9.50 -19.30
CA SER A 203 -6.96 10.94 -19.50
C SER A 203 -6.49 11.43 -20.89
N ASN A 204 -5.58 10.73 -21.53
CA ASN A 204 -4.94 11.19 -22.78
C ASN A 204 -5.87 11.16 -24.01
N ALA A 205 -6.88 10.28 -24.07
CA ALA A 205 -7.81 10.24 -25.19
C ALA A 205 -8.64 11.55 -25.32
N GLU A 206 -9.03 12.13 -24.20
CA GLU A 206 -9.71 13.42 -24.13
C GLU A 206 -8.74 14.58 -24.43
N GLN A 207 -7.50 14.46 -23.97
CA GLN A 207 -6.43 15.44 -24.19
C GLN A 207 -5.97 15.50 -25.66
N THR A 208 -5.91 14.38 -26.36
CA THR A 208 -5.55 14.34 -27.80
C THR A 208 -6.57 15.11 -28.64
N ALA A 209 -7.87 14.95 -28.39
CA ALA A 209 -8.90 15.71 -29.05
C ALA A 209 -8.79 17.21 -28.73
N ARG A 210 -8.45 17.57 -27.49
CA ARG A 210 -8.22 18.94 -27.06
C ARG A 210 -7.00 19.56 -27.76
N LEU A 211 -5.87 18.82 -27.86
CA LEU A 211 -4.68 19.27 -28.57
C LEU A 211 -4.96 19.56 -30.05
N GLN A 212 -5.70 18.70 -30.75
CA GLN A 212 -6.08 18.92 -32.14
C GLN A 212 -6.91 20.19 -32.31
N LEU A 213 -7.87 20.45 -31.41
CA LEU A 213 -8.66 21.67 -31.43
C LEU A 213 -7.78 22.90 -31.19
N LEU A 214 -6.89 22.85 -30.17
CA LEU A 214 -5.99 23.97 -29.86
C LEU A 214 -5.02 24.25 -31.00
N ALA A 215 -4.48 23.21 -31.66
CA ALA A 215 -3.62 23.37 -32.84
C ALA A 215 -4.33 24.09 -33.98
N TYR A 216 -5.55 23.68 -34.29
CA TYR A 216 -6.39 24.38 -35.31
C TYR A 216 -6.64 25.85 -34.93
N GLN A 217 -6.97 26.12 -33.66
CA GLN A 217 -7.19 27.50 -33.19
C GLN A 217 -5.91 28.34 -33.23
N THR A 218 -4.75 27.74 -32.90
CA THR A 218 -3.45 28.42 -32.98
C THR A 218 -3.14 28.80 -34.43
N GLU A 219 -3.29 27.87 -35.40
CA GLU A 219 -3.04 28.12 -36.80
C GLU A 219 -3.93 29.27 -37.35
N GLU A 220 -5.21 29.30 -36.99
CA GLU A 220 -6.12 30.36 -37.39
C GLU A 220 -5.71 31.74 -36.81
N LEU A 221 -5.31 31.78 -35.53
CA LEU A 221 -4.89 33.02 -34.88
C LEU A 221 -3.52 33.50 -35.38
N GLU A 222 -2.60 32.61 -35.69
CA GLU A 222 -1.29 32.93 -36.27
C GLU A 222 -1.41 33.42 -37.72
N LEU A 223 -2.32 32.83 -38.51
CA LEU A 223 -2.62 33.34 -39.87
C LEU A 223 -3.22 34.74 -39.87
N LEU A 224 -4.00 35.08 -38.84
CA LEU A 224 -4.52 36.44 -38.69
C LEU A 224 -3.40 37.45 -38.41
N ALA A 225 -2.32 37.03 -37.71
CA ALA A 225 -1.14 37.81 -37.40
C ALA A 225 -1.44 39.25 -36.90
N ILE A 226 -2.34 39.34 -35.94
CA ILE A 226 -2.79 40.64 -35.39
C ILE A 226 -1.72 41.22 -34.46
N GLU A 227 -1.42 42.52 -34.66
CA GLU A 227 -0.57 43.26 -33.74
C GLU A 227 -1.35 43.83 -32.56
N PRO A 228 -0.73 43.98 -31.39
CA PRO A 228 -1.39 44.57 -30.22
C PRO A 228 -1.92 45.97 -30.53
N GLY A 229 -3.23 46.20 -30.41
CA GLY A 229 -3.86 47.48 -30.65
C GLY A 229 -4.14 47.82 -32.12
N GLU A 230 -3.78 46.95 -33.08
CA GLU A 230 -4.01 47.14 -34.53
C GLU A 230 -5.44 47.52 -34.84
N HIS A 231 -6.42 46.82 -34.27
CA HIS A 231 -7.86 47.06 -34.54
C HIS A 231 -8.28 48.47 -34.14
N LEU A 232 -7.76 49.08 -33.06
CA LEU A 232 -8.09 50.43 -32.65
C LEU A 232 -7.55 51.45 -33.65
N GLY A 233 -6.30 51.25 -34.10
CA GLY A 233 -5.73 52.07 -35.15
C GLY A 233 -6.52 52.04 -36.48
N LEU A 234 -6.93 50.80 -36.85
CA LEU A 234 -7.75 50.61 -38.06
C LEU A 234 -9.17 51.20 -37.93
N GLU A 235 -9.80 51.13 -36.77
CA GLU A 235 -11.11 51.77 -36.52
C GLU A 235 -11.00 53.32 -36.61
N GLU A 236 -9.95 53.92 -36.09
CA GLU A 236 -9.73 55.37 -36.24
C GLU A 236 -9.42 55.75 -37.68
N GLU A 237 -8.64 54.95 -38.40
CA GLU A 237 -8.33 55.15 -39.81
C GLU A 237 -9.59 55.02 -40.67
N GLN A 238 -10.43 53.98 -40.44
CA GLN A 238 -11.71 53.80 -41.14
C GLN A 238 -12.62 55.00 -40.97
N LYS A 239 -12.82 55.47 -39.72
CA LYS A 239 -13.66 56.64 -39.44
C LYS A 239 -13.18 57.87 -40.18
N ARG A 240 -11.84 58.09 -40.21
CA ARG A 240 -11.26 59.23 -40.93
C ARG A 240 -11.47 59.12 -42.44
N LEU A 241 -11.18 57.94 -43.03
CA LEU A 241 -11.34 57.73 -44.48
C LEU A 241 -12.80 57.80 -44.93
N SER A 242 -13.70 57.19 -44.18
CA SER A 242 -15.15 57.24 -44.45
C SER A 242 -15.68 58.66 -44.36
N HIS A 243 -15.21 59.46 -43.38
CA HIS A 243 -15.64 60.85 -43.25
C HIS A 243 -15.15 61.71 -44.41
N VAL A 244 -13.94 61.45 -44.93
CA VAL A 244 -13.43 62.13 -46.14
C VAL A 244 -14.27 61.73 -47.38
N ASP A 245 -14.63 60.46 -47.52
CA ASP A 245 -15.41 59.94 -48.60
C ASP A 245 -16.85 60.56 -48.60
N ASP A 246 -17.46 60.62 -47.41
CA ASP A 246 -18.77 61.24 -47.22
C ASP A 246 -18.75 62.73 -47.59
N ILE A 247 -17.68 63.49 -47.18
CA ILE A 247 -17.53 64.90 -47.54
C ILE A 247 -17.42 65.09 -49.07
N LEU A 248 -16.56 64.31 -49.73
CA LEU A 248 -16.35 64.35 -51.16
C LEU A 248 -17.65 64.02 -51.93
N HIS A 249 -18.36 62.96 -51.46
CA HIS A 249 -19.65 62.58 -52.07
C HIS A 249 -20.67 63.72 -51.99
N ASN A 250 -20.84 64.34 -50.81
CA ASN A 250 -21.80 65.43 -50.62
C ASN A 250 -21.37 66.67 -51.37
N CYS A 251 -20.09 67.04 -51.42
CA CYS A 251 -19.61 68.17 -52.20
C CYS A 251 -19.75 67.91 -53.69
N SER A 252 -19.47 66.72 -54.18
CA SER A 252 -19.66 66.36 -55.59
C SER A 252 -21.16 66.42 -56.00
N ALA A 253 -22.03 65.89 -55.13
CA ALA A 253 -23.47 65.99 -55.37
C ALA A 253 -23.99 67.47 -55.44
N ALA A 254 -23.45 68.33 -54.56
CA ALA A 254 -23.76 69.75 -54.60
C ALA A 254 -23.27 70.43 -55.89
N LEU A 255 -22.02 70.07 -56.32
CA LEU A 255 -21.50 70.56 -57.61
C LEU A 255 -22.34 70.09 -58.80
N GLU A 256 -22.79 68.85 -58.80
CA GLU A 256 -23.65 68.30 -59.84
C GLU A 256 -24.97 69.08 -59.94
N ILE A 257 -25.63 69.37 -58.83
CA ILE A 257 -26.84 70.13 -58.75
C ILE A 257 -26.59 71.57 -59.21
N CYS A 258 -25.51 72.21 -58.79
CA CYS A 258 -25.26 73.62 -59.05
C CYS A 258 -24.76 73.93 -60.48
N SER A 259 -23.83 73.03 -60.99
CA SER A 259 -23.12 73.40 -62.27
C SER A 259 -22.92 72.27 -63.27
N LEU A 260 -22.77 70.96 -62.83
CA LEU A 260 -22.33 69.88 -63.72
C LEU A 260 -23.50 69.16 -64.44
N ASN A 261 -24.69 69.25 -63.96
CA ASN A 261 -25.84 68.62 -64.62
C ASN A 261 -26.22 69.40 -65.93
N ASP A 262 -25.99 68.79 -67.06
CA ASP A 262 -26.16 69.44 -68.37
C ASP A 262 -27.58 69.87 -68.68
N ASP A 263 -28.62 69.21 -68.16
CA ASP A 263 -30.02 69.46 -68.52
C ASP A 263 -30.74 70.39 -67.53
N ALA A 264 -30.32 70.49 -66.28
CA ALA A 264 -31.07 71.22 -65.23
C ALA A 264 -30.19 71.74 -64.03
N ASN A 265 -29.01 72.27 -64.26
CA ASN A 265 -28.27 72.86 -63.18
C ASN A 265 -28.73 74.25 -62.76
N VAL A 266 -28.49 74.64 -61.47
CA VAL A 266 -28.98 75.91 -60.92
C VAL A 266 -28.39 77.11 -61.63
N LEU A 267 -27.13 77.07 -62.04
CA LEU A 267 -26.50 78.18 -62.78
C LEU A 267 -27.15 78.41 -64.13
N THR A 268 -27.42 77.32 -64.87
CA THR A 268 -28.12 77.41 -66.19
C THR A 268 -29.54 77.96 -66.05
N GLN A 269 -30.29 77.48 -65.06
CA GLN A 269 -31.66 77.97 -64.82
C GLN A 269 -31.65 79.41 -64.32
N LEU A 270 -30.76 79.82 -63.47
CA LEU A 270 -30.61 81.17 -63.01
C LEU A 270 -30.21 82.12 -64.17
N GLY A 271 -29.27 81.66 -65.01
CA GLY A 271 -28.89 82.37 -66.25
C GLY A 271 -30.08 82.59 -67.22
N HIS A 272 -30.88 81.53 -67.43
CA HIS A 272 -32.06 81.60 -68.22
C HIS A 272 -33.10 82.54 -67.62
N ALA A 273 -33.32 82.50 -66.29
CA ALA A 273 -34.23 83.45 -65.62
C ALA A 273 -33.76 84.93 -65.77
N LEU A 274 -32.44 85.13 -65.58
CA LEU A 274 -31.84 86.45 -65.77
C LEU A 274 -31.99 86.98 -67.23
N GLN A 275 -31.81 86.11 -68.20
CA GLN A 275 -32.04 86.45 -69.61
C GLN A 275 -33.49 86.86 -69.90
N LEU A 276 -34.45 86.10 -69.33
CA LEU A 276 -35.88 86.44 -69.47
C LEU A 276 -36.18 87.81 -68.81
N LEU A 277 -35.64 88.05 -67.57
CA LEU A 277 -35.84 89.31 -66.91
C LEU A 277 -35.22 90.51 -67.67
N ARG A 278 -34.06 90.34 -68.28
CA ARG A 278 -33.41 91.35 -69.14
C ARG A 278 -34.19 91.63 -70.42
N SER A 279 -34.91 90.68 -70.96
CA SER A 279 -35.70 90.86 -72.19
C SER A 279 -36.98 91.71 -71.97
N VAL A 280 -37.47 91.84 -70.74
CA VAL A 280 -38.70 92.61 -70.40
C VAL A 280 -38.49 94.11 -70.42
N GLN A 281 -37.28 94.69 -70.33
CA GLN A 281 -36.93 96.13 -70.47
C GLN A 281 -37.80 97.07 -69.62
N LEU A 282 -38.19 96.69 -68.41
CA LEU A 282 -38.96 97.52 -67.47
C LEU A 282 -38.05 98.08 -66.38
N GLU A 283 -37.97 99.45 -66.26
CA GLU A 283 -37.13 100.10 -65.24
C GLU A 283 -37.45 99.68 -63.81
N THR A 284 -38.66 99.34 -63.47
CA THR A 284 -39.09 98.86 -62.17
C THR A 284 -38.53 97.47 -61.84
N LEU A 285 -38.08 96.70 -62.81
CA LEU A 285 -37.43 95.38 -62.62
C LEU A 285 -35.91 95.44 -62.57
N ALA A 286 -35.29 96.61 -62.82
CA ALA A 286 -33.82 96.75 -62.76
C ALA A 286 -33.21 96.26 -61.46
N PRO A 287 -33.73 96.60 -60.23
CA PRO A 287 -33.19 96.10 -58.98
C PRO A 287 -33.29 94.59 -58.86
N VAL A 288 -34.38 93.96 -59.36
CA VAL A 288 -34.55 92.51 -59.33
C VAL A 288 -33.58 91.82 -60.28
N THR A 289 -33.36 92.40 -61.47
CA THR A 289 -32.38 91.85 -62.43
C THR A 289 -30.94 91.93 -61.92
N GLU A 290 -30.63 93.02 -61.20
CA GLU A 290 -29.34 93.20 -60.58
C GLU A 290 -29.11 92.17 -59.44
N LEU A 291 -30.14 91.88 -58.60
CA LEU A 291 -30.10 90.83 -57.57
C LEU A 291 -29.86 89.45 -58.17
N PHE A 292 -30.54 89.09 -59.25
CA PHE A 292 -30.37 87.85 -59.98
C PHE A 292 -28.95 87.78 -60.58
N GLY A 293 -28.43 88.85 -61.13
CA GLY A 293 -27.05 88.95 -61.64
C GLY A 293 -26.03 88.77 -60.55
N SER A 294 -26.22 89.44 -59.43
CA SER A 294 -25.34 89.30 -58.25
C SER A 294 -25.37 87.89 -57.68
N SER A 295 -26.57 87.27 -57.61
CA SER A 295 -26.71 85.91 -57.11
C SER A 295 -26.01 84.89 -58.03
N MET A 296 -26.03 85.12 -59.33
CA MET A 296 -25.36 84.28 -60.31
C MET A 296 -23.85 84.34 -60.13
N ILE A 297 -23.27 85.54 -59.97
CA ILE A 297 -21.84 85.70 -59.73
C ILE A 297 -21.40 85.03 -58.40
N GLN A 298 -22.18 85.22 -57.33
CA GLN A 298 -21.90 84.57 -56.02
C GLN A 298 -21.99 83.08 -56.11
N LEU A 299 -22.93 82.52 -56.86
CA LEU A 299 -23.07 81.08 -57.06
C LEU A 299 -21.91 80.52 -57.90
N GLU A 300 -21.50 81.23 -58.97
CA GLU A 300 -20.32 80.85 -59.78
C GLU A 300 -19.01 80.81 -58.89
N GLU A 301 -18.82 81.80 -58.04
CA GLU A 301 -17.73 81.88 -57.13
C GLU A 301 -17.77 80.72 -56.13
N ALA A 302 -18.91 80.43 -55.50
CA ALA A 302 -19.11 79.33 -54.58
C ALA A 302 -18.90 77.97 -55.24
N VAL A 303 -19.31 77.77 -56.48
CA VAL A 303 -19.06 76.56 -57.26
C VAL A 303 -17.55 76.39 -57.53
N ALA A 304 -16.87 77.48 -57.91
CA ALA A 304 -15.43 77.46 -58.16
C ALA A 304 -14.63 77.16 -56.91
N ASP A 305 -15.06 77.68 -55.75
CA ASP A 305 -14.43 77.37 -54.45
C ASP A 305 -14.65 75.92 -54.01
N LEU A 306 -15.89 75.45 -54.21
CA LEU A 306 -16.25 74.06 -53.90
C LEU A 306 -15.51 73.10 -54.83
N GLN A 307 -15.37 73.43 -56.13
CA GLN A 307 -14.56 72.59 -57.02
C GLN A 307 -13.12 72.54 -56.65
N ARG A 308 -12.49 73.68 -56.27
CA ARG A 308 -11.14 73.74 -55.80
C ARG A 308 -10.95 72.93 -54.52
N PHE A 309 -11.92 72.92 -53.62
CA PHE A 309 -11.89 72.10 -52.41
C PHE A 309 -11.92 70.64 -52.77
N VAL A 310 -12.86 70.17 -53.62
CA VAL A 310 -12.96 68.79 -54.06
C VAL A 310 -11.69 68.31 -54.73
N ASP A 311 -11.07 69.15 -55.59
CA ASP A 311 -9.85 68.82 -56.31
C ASP A 311 -8.60 68.78 -55.36
N SER A 312 -8.69 69.46 -54.22
CA SER A 312 -7.58 69.47 -53.19
C SER A 312 -7.59 68.27 -52.24
N VAL A 313 -8.68 67.56 -52.17
CA VAL A 313 -8.80 66.38 -51.29
C VAL A 313 -8.54 65.14 -52.12
N GLU A 314 -7.50 64.36 -51.70
CA GLU A 314 -7.16 63.07 -52.33
C GLU A 314 -7.99 61.96 -51.69
N PRO A 315 -8.98 61.38 -52.38
CA PRO A 315 -9.71 60.19 -51.90
C PRO A 315 -8.84 58.98 -51.99
N ASN A 316 -8.87 58.11 -50.95
CA ASN A 316 -8.19 56.81 -50.98
C ASN A 316 -9.16 55.68 -50.75
N PRO A 317 -10.09 55.40 -51.73
CA PRO A 317 -11.11 54.38 -51.61
C PRO A 317 -10.51 52.96 -51.51
N GLN A 318 -9.36 52.73 -52.15
CA GLN A 318 -8.68 51.44 -52.05
C GLN A 318 -8.24 51.16 -50.59
N ARG A 319 -7.65 52.17 -49.96
CA ARG A 319 -7.22 52.01 -48.56
C ARG A 319 -8.42 51.82 -47.62
N LEU A 320 -9.53 52.51 -47.86
CA LEU A 320 -10.74 52.28 -47.05
C LEU A 320 -11.22 50.84 -47.21
N THR A 321 -11.30 50.30 -48.41
CA THR A 321 -11.66 48.90 -48.68
C THR A 321 -10.70 47.92 -48.00
N ASP A 322 -9.39 48.17 -48.03
CA ASP A 322 -8.38 47.32 -47.40
C ASP A 322 -8.52 47.32 -45.87
N VAL A 323 -8.76 48.50 -45.26
CA VAL A 323 -8.99 48.66 -43.82
C VAL A 323 -10.26 47.93 -43.38
N GLU A 324 -11.35 48.09 -44.13
CA GLU A 324 -12.62 47.40 -43.86
C GLU A 324 -12.49 45.87 -43.97
N ALA A 325 -11.82 45.37 -44.98
CA ALA A 325 -11.54 43.96 -45.14
C ALA A 325 -10.70 43.39 -43.97
N ARG A 326 -9.69 44.15 -43.54
CA ARG A 326 -8.84 43.76 -42.39
C ARG A 326 -9.61 43.75 -41.08
N LEU A 327 -10.39 44.78 -40.80
CA LEU A 327 -11.29 44.86 -39.64
C LEU A 327 -12.30 43.72 -39.64
N SER A 328 -12.93 43.44 -40.80
CA SER A 328 -13.88 42.33 -40.95
C SER A 328 -13.24 41.01 -40.54
N SER A 329 -12.00 40.72 -41.01
CA SER A 329 -11.28 39.51 -40.65
C SER A 329 -10.99 39.41 -39.13
N ILE A 330 -10.60 40.54 -38.50
CA ILE A 330 -10.36 40.61 -37.06
C ILE A 330 -11.66 40.35 -36.28
N TYR A 331 -12.76 40.99 -36.65
CA TYR A 331 -14.05 40.81 -35.98
C TYR A 331 -14.66 39.43 -36.20
N GLU A 332 -14.46 38.80 -37.36
CA GLU A 332 -14.89 37.43 -37.63
C GLU A 332 -14.20 36.44 -36.70
N VAL A 333 -12.88 36.54 -36.56
CA VAL A 333 -12.11 35.69 -35.64
C VAL A 333 -12.51 35.95 -34.19
N ALA A 334 -12.63 37.21 -33.78
CA ALA A 334 -13.06 37.57 -32.42
C ALA A 334 -14.46 36.97 -32.09
N ARG A 335 -15.42 37.09 -33.04
CA ARG A 335 -16.77 36.53 -32.89
C ARG A 335 -16.75 35.00 -32.81
N LYS A 336 -15.95 34.34 -33.65
CA LYS A 336 -15.84 32.88 -33.68
C LYS A 336 -15.31 32.35 -32.34
N HIS A 337 -14.36 33.05 -31.73
CA HIS A 337 -13.80 32.69 -30.44
C HIS A 337 -14.53 33.28 -29.24
N HIS A 338 -15.65 34.00 -29.46
CA HIS A 338 -16.45 34.66 -28.40
C HIS A 338 -15.66 35.61 -27.51
N ILE A 339 -14.71 36.34 -28.07
CA ILE A 339 -13.86 37.32 -27.37
C ILE A 339 -13.93 38.68 -28.02
N LYS A 340 -13.34 39.69 -27.38
CA LYS A 340 -13.16 41.00 -27.98
C LYS A 340 -11.90 41.03 -28.87
N PRO A 341 -11.83 41.89 -29.89
CA PRO A 341 -10.62 42.05 -30.73
C PRO A 341 -9.35 42.33 -29.92
N THR A 342 -9.47 43.06 -28.80
CA THR A 342 -8.38 43.36 -27.88
C THR A 342 -7.77 42.12 -27.19
N GLU A 343 -8.52 41.04 -27.10
CA GLU A 343 -8.16 39.81 -26.34
C GLU A 343 -7.53 38.73 -27.24
N ILE A 344 -7.45 38.95 -28.57
CA ILE A 344 -6.97 37.93 -29.52
C ILE A 344 -5.52 37.50 -29.21
N SER A 345 -4.62 38.47 -28.96
CA SER A 345 -3.20 38.18 -28.65
C SER A 345 -3.04 37.45 -27.34
N GLU A 346 -3.86 37.77 -26.32
CA GLU A 346 -3.85 37.05 -25.04
C GLU A 346 -4.40 35.64 -25.20
N LEU A 347 -5.43 35.46 -26.03
CA LEU A 347 -5.97 34.14 -26.34
C LEU A 347 -4.90 33.24 -26.97
N LEU A 348 -4.16 33.73 -27.96
CA LEU A 348 -3.09 33.00 -28.63
C LEU A 348 -2.02 32.55 -27.61
N THR A 349 -1.56 33.45 -26.76
CA THR A 349 -0.58 33.14 -25.72
C THR A 349 -1.09 32.07 -24.75
N ARG A 350 -2.36 32.15 -24.35
CA ARG A 350 -2.99 31.17 -23.45
C ARG A 350 -3.12 29.81 -24.10
N ILE A 351 -3.53 29.75 -25.37
CA ILE A 351 -3.66 28.49 -26.14
C ILE A 351 -2.28 27.83 -26.29
N GLN A 352 -1.25 28.57 -26.64
CA GLN A 352 0.12 28.05 -26.77
C GLN A 352 0.65 27.51 -25.46
N ALA A 353 0.40 28.17 -24.33
CA ALA A 353 0.77 27.69 -23.00
C ALA A 353 0.02 26.40 -22.62
N GLU A 354 -1.28 26.30 -22.95
CA GLU A 354 -2.08 25.10 -22.74
C GLU A 354 -1.55 23.92 -23.59
N MET A 355 -1.21 24.13 -24.86
CA MET A 355 -0.62 23.12 -25.74
C MET A 355 0.70 22.60 -25.17
N ALA A 356 1.60 23.49 -24.79
CA ALA A 356 2.90 23.09 -24.20
C ALA A 356 2.75 22.26 -22.91
N SER A 357 1.72 22.52 -22.11
CA SER A 357 1.44 21.73 -20.91
C SER A 357 0.93 20.32 -21.23
N LEU A 358 0.15 20.17 -22.31
CA LEU A 358 -0.39 18.88 -22.75
C LEU A 358 0.66 18.01 -23.44
N GLU A 359 1.59 18.59 -24.21
CA GLU A 359 2.72 17.87 -24.84
C GLU A 359 3.68 17.25 -23.80
N ASN A 360 3.87 17.88 -22.64
CA ASN A 360 4.69 17.32 -21.55
C ASN A 360 4.12 16.02 -20.97
N ILE A 361 2.82 15.78 -21.06
CA ILE A 361 2.18 14.56 -20.59
C ILE A 361 2.55 13.36 -21.45
N ASP A 362 2.66 13.52 -22.75
CA ASP A 362 3.10 12.43 -23.65
C ASP A 362 4.53 12.00 -23.34
N VAL A 363 5.43 12.92 -23.04
CA VAL A 363 6.81 12.63 -22.61
C VAL A 363 6.81 11.88 -21.27
N GLU A 364 5.93 12.26 -20.32
CA GLU A 364 5.78 11.56 -19.04
C GLU A 364 5.28 10.12 -19.27
N ILE A 365 4.30 9.91 -20.15
CA ILE A 365 3.77 8.60 -20.52
C ILE A 365 4.87 7.70 -21.10
N ASP A 366 5.65 8.18 -22.04
CA ASP A 366 6.75 7.42 -22.67
C ASP A 366 7.85 7.07 -21.67
N SER A 367 8.19 8.00 -20.79
CA SER A 367 9.14 7.79 -19.71
C SER A 367 8.67 6.71 -18.73
N LEU A 368 7.40 6.78 -18.30
CA LEU A 368 6.79 5.80 -17.40
C LEU A 368 6.64 4.42 -18.06
N ASP A 369 6.30 4.36 -19.35
CA ASP A 369 6.21 3.09 -20.08
C ASP A 369 7.57 2.41 -20.16
N THR A 370 8.62 3.18 -20.43
CA THR A 370 10.01 2.69 -20.43
C THR A 370 10.42 2.18 -19.04
N ALA A 371 10.18 2.97 -18.01
CA ALA A 371 10.48 2.59 -16.62
C ALA A 371 9.70 1.34 -16.18
N ALA A 372 8.42 1.22 -16.55
CA ALA A 372 7.62 0.04 -16.26
C ALA A 372 8.16 -1.22 -16.95
N ARG A 373 8.63 -1.13 -18.20
CA ARG A 373 9.27 -2.25 -18.92
C ARG A 373 10.57 -2.68 -18.27
N GLU A 374 11.41 -1.75 -17.84
CA GLU A 374 12.66 -2.03 -17.13
C GLU A 374 12.41 -2.70 -15.79
N LEU A 375 11.44 -2.21 -15.01
CA LEU A 375 11.01 -2.81 -13.75
C LEU A 375 10.46 -4.23 -13.98
N GLN A 376 9.66 -4.44 -15.00
CA GLN A 376 9.15 -5.76 -15.37
C GLN A 376 10.26 -6.75 -15.73
N ALA A 377 11.24 -6.33 -16.53
CA ALA A 377 12.39 -7.15 -16.90
C ALA A 377 13.24 -7.50 -15.68
N SER A 378 13.50 -6.52 -14.82
CA SER A 378 14.24 -6.70 -13.56
C SER A 378 13.50 -7.64 -12.59
N TYR A 379 12.19 -7.47 -12.45
CA TYR A 379 11.35 -8.37 -11.65
C TYR A 379 11.45 -9.81 -12.15
N ARG A 380 11.26 -10.05 -13.45
CA ARG A 380 11.32 -11.41 -14.03
C ARG A 380 12.66 -12.09 -13.78
N LEU A 381 13.75 -11.38 -14.04
CA LEU A 381 15.11 -11.92 -13.82
C LEU A 381 15.33 -12.33 -12.35
N ASN A 382 14.93 -11.48 -11.40
CA ASN A 382 15.11 -11.75 -9.98
C ASN A 382 14.13 -12.83 -9.47
N ALA A 383 12.89 -12.82 -9.94
CA ALA A 383 11.88 -13.79 -9.57
C ALA A 383 12.20 -15.20 -10.09
N GLU A 384 12.78 -15.35 -11.29
CA GLU A 384 13.27 -16.63 -11.82
C GLU A 384 14.44 -17.19 -10.98
N LYS A 385 15.35 -16.33 -10.54
CA LYS A 385 16.45 -16.74 -9.64
C LYS A 385 15.89 -17.21 -8.29
N LEU A 386 14.92 -16.49 -7.75
CA LEU A 386 14.24 -16.83 -6.50
C LEU A 386 13.51 -18.19 -6.63
N SER A 387 12.78 -18.41 -7.72
CA SER A 387 12.06 -19.66 -7.99
C SER A 387 13.01 -20.87 -8.00
N LYS A 388 14.13 -20.80 -8.72
CA LYS A 388 15.15 -21.85 -8.74
C LYS A 388 15.73 -22.14 -7.34
N ALA A 389 15.95 -21.09 -6.55
CA ALA A 389 16.45 -21.24 -5.18
C ALA A 389 15.39 -21.89 -4.27
N ARG A 390 14.11 -21.51 -4.40
CA ARG A 390 12.98 -22.13 -3.70
C ARG A 390 12.82 -23.61 -4.06
N GLU A 391 12.95 -23.99 -5.34
CA GLU A 391 12.91 -25.39 -5.74
C GLU A 391 13.99 -26.23 -5.03
N LYS A 392 15.20 -25.70 -4.93
CA LYS A 392 16.29 -26.38 -4.21
C LYS A 392 16.00 -26.50 -2.72
N ALA A 393 15.54 -25.41 -2.09
CA ALA A 393 15.16 -25.39 -0.67
C ALA A 393 13.99 -26.34 -0.40
N ALA A 394 12.97 -26.36 -1.27
CA ALA A 394 11.82 -27.23 -1.16
C ALA A 394 12.20 -28.71 -1.11
N ARG A 395 13.07 -29.17 -2.02
CA ARG A 395 13.54 -30.58 -2.04
C ARG A 395 14.30 -30.96 -0.77
N GLN A 396 15.09 -30.04 -0.23
CA GLN A 396 15.82 -30.28 1.03
C GLN A 396 14.87 -30.32 2.22
N LEU A 397 13.94 -29.37 2.30
CA LEU A 397 12.92 -29.29 3.36
C LEU A 397 12.01 -30.54 3.33
N GLU A 398 11.52 -30.96 2.16
CA GLU A 398 10.74 -32.18 1.99
C GLU A 398 11.42 -33.41 2.58
N LYS A 399 12.70 -33.58 2.28
CA LYS A 399 13.49 -34.71 2.77
C LYS A 399 13.63 -34.67 4.29
N GLN A 400 14.10 -33.52 4.85
CA GLN A 400 14.39 -33.41 6.28
C GLN A 400 13.11 -33.49 7.13
N VAL A 401 12.02 -32.85 6.71
CA VAL A 401 10.74 -32.94 7.42
C VAL A 401 10.18 -34.35 7.38
N SER A 402 10.25 -35.05 6.22
CA SER A 402 9.78 -36.45 6.12
C SER A 402 10.60 -37.40 7.02
N GLU A 403 11.90 -37.18 7.13
CA GLU A 403 12.77 -37.92 8.07
C GLU A 403 12.37 -37.65 9.53
N GLN A 404 12.07 -36.41 9.91
CA GLN A 404 11.61 -36.10 11.27
C GLN A 404 10.22 -36.68 11.56
N LEU A 405 9.30 -36.68 10.59
CA LEU A 405 8.00 -37.32 10.75
C LEU A 405 8.10 -38.81 11.03
N ALA A 406 9.03 -39.52 10.37
CA ALA A 406 9.30 -40.93 10.66
C ALA A 406 9.79 -41.14 12.10
N ASN A 407 10.66 -40.26 12.64
CA ASN A 407 11.12 -40.27 14.03
C ASN A 407 9.98 -40.00 15.02
N LEU A 408 8.99 -39.19 14.62
CA LEU A 408 7.80 -38.85 15.41
C LEU A 408 6.68 -39.91 15.33
N GLY A 409 7.00 -41.11 14.85
CA GLY A 409 6.07 -42.24 14.79
C GLY A 409 5.11 -42.19 13.58
N MET A 410 5.29 -41.26 12.67
CA MET A 410 4.48 -41.11 11.44
C MET A 410 5.20 -41.80 10.25
N ARG A 411 5.48 -43.11 10.42
CA ARG A 411 6.17 -43.91 9.39
C ARG A 411 5.33 -43.99 8.11
N GLY A 412 5.94 -43.55 6.99
CA GLY A 412 5.26 -43.52 5.70
C GLY A 412 4.51 -42.23 5.40
N ALA A 413 4.53 -41.25 6.32
CA ALA A 413 4.11 -39.88 6.01
C ALA A 413 5.10 -39.23 5.03
N VAL A 414 4.55 -38.50 4.06
CA VAL A 414 5.33 -37.81 3.04
C VAL A 414 4.95 -36.34 3.05
N PHE A 415 5.93 -35.49 3.38
CA PHE A 415 5.80 -34.04 3.29
C PHE A 415 6.22 -33.55 1.90
N LYS A 416 5.46 -32.64 1.33
CA LYS A 416 5.69 -32.04 0.01
C LYS A 416 5.54 -30.53 0.05
N VAL A 417 6.36 -29.83 -0.71
CA VAL A 417 6.25 -28.40 -0.96
C VAL A 417 5.77 -28.20 -2.39
N SER A 418 4.54 -27.77 -2.52
CA SER A 418 3.96 -27.45 -3.83
C SER A 418 4.36 -26.02 -4.23
N LEU A 419 4.99 -25.91 -5.37
CA LEU A 419 5.31 -24.64 -6.04
C LEU A 419 4.41 -24.55 -7.28
N THR A 420 3.30 -23.82 -7.17
CA THR A 420 2.33 -23.67 -8.26
C THR A 420 2.58 -22.36 -8.99
N SER A 421 3.01 -22.45 -10.25
CA SER A 421 3.27 -21.28 -11.08
C SER A 421 2.03 -20.42 -11.25
N LEU A 422 2.19 -19.11 -11.10
CA LEU A 422 1.19 -18.11 -11.43
C LEU A 422 1.07 -17.95 -12.96
N ALA A 423 0.11 -17.15 -13.43
CA ALA A 423 -0.02 -16.82 -14.84
C ALA A 423 1.27 -16.19 -15.38
N ALA A 424 1.60 -16.46 -16.64
CA ALA A 424 2.89 -16.07 -17.23
C ALA A 424 3.17 -14.56 -17.24
N ASP A 425 2.13 -13.75 -17.20
CA ASP A 425 2.17 -12.29 -17.15
C ASP A 425 1.99 -11.70 -15.74
N ALA A 426 1.73 -12.55 -14.75
CA ALA A 426 1.52 -12.09 -13.38
C ALA A 426 2.81 -11.52 -12.76
N ILE A 427 2.65 -10.39 -12.08
CA ILE A 427 3.69 -9.75 -11.27
C ILE A 427 3.15 -9.63 -9.85
N ALA A 428 3.54 -10.59 -9.01
CA ALA A 428 3.08 -10.71 -7.65
C ALA A 428 4.21 -10.41 -6.65
N PRO A 429 3.89 -9.81 -5.48
CA PRO A 429 4.90 -9.57 -4.42
C PRO A 429 5.56 -10.84 -3.91
N GLY A 430 4.88 -11.99 -4.03
CA GLY A 430 5.39 -13.29 -3.63
C GLY A 430 6.32 -13.98 -4.62
N GLY A 431 6.51 -13.45 -5.84
CA GLY A 431 7.28 -14.08 -6.91
C GLY A 431 6.41 -14.75 -7.96
N LEU A 432 6.96 -15.75 -8.66
CA LEU A 432 6.31 -16.41 -9.81
C LEU A 432 5.42 -17.60 -9.41
N GLU A 433 5.44 -18.02 -8.15
CA GLU A 433 4.70 -19.19 -7.68
C GLU A 433 4.02 -18.97 -6.34
N ASP A 434 2.91 -19.68 -6.15
CA ASP A 434 2.30 -19.93 -4.85
C ASP A 434 3.01 -21.09 -4.17
N VAL A 435 3.33 -20.91 -2.87
CA VAL A 435 3.98 -21.94 -2.04
C VAL A 435 2.94 -22.56 -1.10
N GLU A 436 2.78 -23.89 -1.12
CA GLU A 436 1.87 -24.58 -0.24
C GLU A 436 2.49 -25.89 0.28
N PHE A 437 2.44 -26.09 1.62
CA PHE A 437 2.86 -27.31 2.26
C PHE A 437 1.75 -28.34 2.22
N LEU A 438 2.10 -29.53 1.73
CA LEU A 438 1.20 -30.65 1.60
C LEU A 438 1.73 -31.83 2.40
N ILE A 439 0.82 -32.66 2.90
CA ILE A 439 1.16 -33.86 3.66
C ILE A 439 0.31 -35.05 3.22
N SER A 440 0.92 -36.20 3.13
CA SER A 440 0.23 -37.49 3.15
C SER A 440 0.62 -38.21 4.45
N THR A 441 -0.35 -38.51 5.30
CA THR A 441 -0.12 -39.22 6.57
C THR A 441 -0.09 -40.73 6.41
N ASN A 442 -0.64 -41.26 5.32
CA ASN A 442 -0.69 -42.69 5.03
C ASN A 442 -0.02 -43.02 3.69
N PRO A 443 0.70 -44.16 3.61
CA PRO A 443 1.30 -44.61 2.36
C PRO A 443 0.27 -44.75 1.25
N GLY A 444 0.59 -44.26 0.04
CA GLY A 444 -0.26 -44.39 -1.14
C GLY A 444 -1.40 -43.38 -1.28
N GLN A 445 -1.58 -42.47 -0.30
CA GLN A 445 -2.52 -41.36 -0.44
C GLN A 445 -1.84 -40.15 -1.09
N SER A 446 -2.59 -39.41 -1.88
CA SER A 446 -2.11 -38.14 -2.44
C SER A 446 -1.91 -37.11 -1.33
N PRO A 447 -0.80 -36.34 -1.33
CA PRO A 447 -0.59 -35.24 -0.40
C PRO A 447 -1.72 -34.21 -0.45
N LYS A 448 -2.19 -33.75 0.71
CA LYS A 448 -3.24 -32.76 0.88
C LYS A 448 -2.72 -31.57 1.68
N ALA A 449 -3.37 -30.42 1.53
CA ALA A 449 -3.07 -29.25 2.34
C ALA A 449 -3.17 -29.53 3.84
N LEU A 450 -2.33 -28.90 4.65
CA LEU A 450 -2.24 -29.14 6.09
C LEU A 450 -3.59 -28.92 6.82
N ASN A 451 -4.38 -27.97 6.36
CA ASN A 451 -5.72 -27.71 6.91
C ASN A 451 -6.75 -28.84 6.69
N LYS A 452 -6.38 -29.86 5.92
CA LYS A 452 -7.22 -31.06 5.67
C LYS A 452 -6.78 -32.26 6.50
N VAL A 453 -5.82 -32.10 7.40
CA VAL A 453 -5.41 -33.13 8.37
C VAL A 453 -6.51 -33.26 9.43
N ALA A 454 -6.99 -34.47 9.65
CA ALA A 454 -8.17 -34.71 10.49
C ALA A 454 -7.84 -34.83 12.00
N SER A 455 -6.58 -35.07 12.37
CA SER A 455 -6.15 -35.29 13.76
C SER A 455 -5.28 -34.13 14.27
N GLY A 456 -5.66 -33.54 15.41
CA GLY A 456 -4.88 -32.48 16.07
C GLY A 456 -3.49 -32.97 16.48
N GLY A 457 -3.38 -34.17 17.06
CA GLY A 457 -2.09 -34.74 17.42
C GLY A 457 -1.16 -35.01 16.22
N GLU A 458 -1.72 -35.42 15.06
CA GLU A 458 -0.92 -35.51 13.83
C GLU A 458 -0.46 -34.14 13.36
N LEU A 459 -1.34 -33.17 13.37
CA LEU A 459 -1.01 -31.80 12.95
C LEU A 459 0.03 -31.16 13.87
N SER A 460 -0.06 -31.34 15.19
CA SER A 460 0.95 -30.86 16.15
C SER A 460 2.31 -31.52 15.92
N ARG A 461 2.37 -32.81 15.61
CA ARG A 461 3.64 -33.49 15.25
C ARG A 461 4.20 -33.03 13.90
N ILE A 462 3.34 -32.79 12.90
CA ILE A 462 3.78 -32.21 11.61
C ILE A 462 4.37 -30.83 11.84
N SER A 463 3.69 -30.00 12.63
CA SER A 463 4.17 -28.69 13.02
C SER A 463 5.53 -28.77 13.74
N LEU A 464 5.65 -29.65 14.73
CA LEU A 464 6.92 -29.90 15.42
C LEU A 464 8.03 -30.32 14.45
N ALA A 465 7.76 -31.22 13.51
CA ALA A 465 8.75 -31.64 12.52
C ALA A 465 9.24 -30.48 11.65
N ILE A 466 8.34 -29.63 11.19
CA ILE A 466 8.66 -28.43 10.40
C ILE A 466 9.47 -27.46 11.24
N GLN A 467 9.03 -27.12 12.44
CA GLN A 467 9.70 -26.17 13.33
C GLN A 467 11.11 -26.64 13.74
N VAL A 468 11.29 -27.94 14.03
CA VAL A 468 12.62 -28.48 14.34
C VAL A 468 13.58 -28.37 13.16
N VAL A 469 13.10 -28.57 11.94
CA VAL A 469 13.93 -28.47 10.72
C VAL A 469 14.24 -27.02 10.36
N THR A 470 13.33 -26.10 10.67
CA THR A 470 13.50 -24.68 10.34
C THR A 470 14.02 -23.83 11.50
N ALA A 471 14.23 -24.43 12.69
CA ALA A 471 14.61 -23.74 13.94
C ALA A 471 15.85 -22.86 13.85
N ASP A 472 16.84 -23.28 13.06
CA ASP A 472 18.09 -22.53 12.91
C ASP A 472 17.95 -21.30 12.00
N THR A 473 16.84 -21.19 11.27
CA THR A 473 16.60 -20.14 10.28
C THR A 473 15.33 -19.32 10.54
N SER A 474 14.40 -19.88 11.32
CA SER A 474 13.11 -19.23 11.63
C SER A 474 13.24 -18.30 12.84
N LYS A 475 12.57 -17.17 12.78
CA LYS A 475 12.54 -16.15 13.84
C LYS A 475 11.26 -16.19 14.67
N VAL A 476 10.58 -17.33 14.79
CA VAL A 476 9.38 -17.43 15.64
C VAL A 476 9.83 -17.58 17.10
N PRO A 477 9.50 -16.62 17.95
CA PRO A 477 10.15 -16.53 19.27
C PRO A 477 9.52 -17.42 20.34
N SER A 478 8.20 -17.63 20.30
CA SER A 478 7.49 -18.48 21.26
C SER A 478 6.55 -19.45 20.57
N LEU A 479 6.59 -20.71 20.94
CA LEU A 479 5.76 -21.78 20.39
C LEU A 479 5.01 -22.50 21.50
N VAL A 480 3.73 -22.70 21.31
CA VAL A 480 2.89 -23.47 22.22
C VAL A 480 2.44 -24.75 21.54
N PHE A 481 2.74 -25.89 22.15
CA PHE A 481 2.33 -27.20 21.67
C PHE A 481 1.30 -27.84 22.60
N ASP A 482 0.13 -28.12 22.06
CA ASP A 482 -0.88 -28.92 22.70
C ASP A 482 -1.07 -30.23 21.94
N GLU A 483 -1.44 -31.29 22.65
CA GLU A 483 -1.75 -32.60 22.07
C GLU A 483 -0.63 -33.25 21.23
N VAL A 484 0.61 -32.73 21.28
CA VAL A 484 1.72 -33.27 20.49
C VAL A 484 2.03 -34.73 20.83
N ASP A 485 1.67 -35.15 22.04
CA ASP A 485 1.85 -36.46 22.61
C ASP A 485 0.60 -37.37 22.55
N VAL A 486 -0.49 -36.93 21.95
CA VAL A 486 -1.71 -37.74 21.78
C VAL A 486 -1.46 -38.91 20.82
N GLY A 487 -1.81 -40.10 21.27
CA GLY A 487 -1.69 -41.34 20.47
C GLY A 487 -0.28 -41.88 20.33
N ILE A 488 0.68 -41.38 21.11
CA ILE A 488 2.04 -41.91 21.16
C ILE A 488 2.39 -42.33 22.59
N GLY A 489 3.49 -43.10 22.73
CA GLY A 489 4.01 -43.52 24.02
C GLY A 489 5.41 -44.15 23.88
N GLY A 490 6.00 -44.57 25.00
CA GLY A 490 7.29 -45.22 25.01
C GLY A 490 8.40 -44.41 24.33
N ALA A 491 9.14 -45.03 23.43
CA ALA A 491 10.28 -44.42 22.75
C ALA A 491 9.92 -43.20 21.87
N ILE A 492 8.74 -43.18 21.28
CA ILE A 492 8.31 -42.03 20.45
C ILE A 492 8.07 -40.80 21.31
N ALA A 493 7.46 -40.96 22.50
CA ALA A 493 7.24 -39.86 23.43
C ALA A 493 8.58 -39.26 23.93
N GLU A 494 9.59 -40.10 24.13
CA GLU A 494 10.96 -39.65 24.49
C GLU A 494 11.57 -38.82 23.34
N VAL A 495 11.45 -39.28 22.10
CA VAL A 495 11.91 -38.52 20.91
C VAL A 495 11.20 -37.17 20.81
N VAL A 496 9.87 -37.12 20.97
CA VAL A 496 9.09 -35.87 20.97
C VAL A 496 9.60 -34.92 22.04
N GLY A 497 9.74 -35.39 23.27
CA GLY A 497 10.26 -34.58 24.39
C GLY A 497 11.67 -34.03 24.12
N SER A 498 12.57 -34.89 23.60
CA SER A 498 13.94 -34.49 23.24
C SER A 498 13.97 -33.44 22.13
N LEU A 499 13.10 -33.56 21.12
CA LEU A 499 12.98 -32.56 20.03
C LEU A 499 12.45 -31.23 20.54
N LEU A 500 11.41 -31.23 21.40
CA LEU A 500 10.88 -30.02 22.04
C LEU A 500 11.93 -29.33 22.90
N ARG A 501 12.70 -30.12 23.70
CA ARG A 501 13.79 -29.58 24.50
C ARG A 501 14.91 -28.97 23.64
N ARG A 502 15.27 -29.63 22.53
CA ARG A 502 16.25 -29.11 21.57
C ARG A 502 15.76 -27.81 20.92
N LEU A 503 14.48 -27.76 20.50
CA LEU A 503 13.86 -26.56 19.96
C LEU A 503 13.83 -25.41 20.99
N GLY A 504 13.72 -25.78 22.30
CA GLY A 504 13.80 -24.82 23.41
C GLY A 504 15.16 -24.12 23.56
N ASN A 505 16.22 -24.57 22.88
CA ASN A 505 17.49 -23.84 22.87
C ASN A 505 17.48 -22.63 21.90
N SER A 506 16.61 -22.66 20.91
CA SER A 506 16.49 -21.59 19.89
C SER A 506 15.19 -20.78 19.95
N ALA A 507 14.15 -21.31 20.64
CA ALA A 507 12.86 -20.67 20.82
C ALA A 507 12.30 -20.95 22.21
N GLN A 508 11.40 -20.10 22.70
CA GLN A 508 10.64 -20.40 23.92
C GLN A 508 9.53 -21.40 23.59
N ILE A 509 9.50 -22.53 24.32
CA ILE A 509 8.52 -23.61 24.11
C ILE A 509 7.62 -23.74 25.33
N ILE A 510 6.31 -23.76 25.13
CA ILE A 510 5.32 -24.12 26.13
C ILE A 510 4.63 -25.39 25.65
N CYS A 511 4.73 -26.48 26.43
CA CYS A 511 4.17 -27.78 26.05
C CYS A 511 3.18 -28.27 27.10
N VAL A 512 1.93 -28.49 26.69
CA VAL A 512 0.93 -29.19 27.52
C VAL A 512 1.05 -30.68 27.25
N THR A 513 1.31 -31.48 28.30
CA THR A 513 1.54 -32.93 28.14
C THR A 513 0.88 -33.74 29.24
N HIS A 514 0.59 -34.98 28.93
CA HIS A 514 0.15 -36.01 29.86
C HIS A 514 1.16 -37.16 30.01
N LEU A 515 2.25 -37.13 29.22
CA LEU A 515 3.27 -38.18 29.20
C LEU A 515 4.49 -37.81 30.05
N PRO A 516 4.93 -38.70 30.96
CA PRO A 516 6.08 -38.47 31.80
C PRO A 516 7.40 -38.33 31.01
N GLN A 517 7.49 -38.99 29.83
CA GLN A 517 8.66 -38.90 28.94
C GLN A 517 8.86 -37.48 28.37
N VAL A 518 7.77 -36.81 28.06
CA VAL A 518 7.81 -35.40 27.60
C VAL A 518 8.01 -34.46 28.78
N ALA A 519 7.30 -34.70 29.90
CA ALA A 519 7.38 -33.87 31.09
C ALA A 519 8.79 -33.82 31.70
N SER A 520 9.54 -34.94 31.66
CA SER A 520 10.91 -35.02 32.15
C SER A 520 11.90 -34.12 31.41
N GLN A 521 11.57 -33.69 30.19
CA GLN A 521 12.45 -32.86 29.34
C GLN A 521 12.30 -31.37 29.62
N GLY A 522 11.30 -30.90 30.41
CA GLY A 522 11.05 -29.50 30.71
C GLY A 522 12.15 -28.84 31.54
N HIS A 523 12.55 -27.63 31.15
CA HIS A 523 13.40 -26.77 31.98
C HIS A 523 12.57 -26.16 33.13
N GLN A 524 11.37 -25.69 32.84
CA GLN A 524 10.38 -25.21 33.81
C GLN A 524 9.16 -26.14 33.79
N HIS A 525 8.52 -26.35 34.95
CA HIS A 525 7.39 -27.27 35.07
C HIS A 525 6.28 -26.65 35.91
N TYR A 526 5.12 -26.52 35.32
CA TYR A 526 3.88 -26.14 35.99
C TYR A 526 2.96 -27.33 36.18
N GLN A 527 2.45 -27.50 37.39
CA GLN A 527 1.45 -28.52 37.72
C GLN A 527 0.08 -27.85 37.89
N VAL A 528 -0.91 -28.35 37.17
CA VAL A 528 -2.31 -27.96 37.27
C VAL A 528 -3.06 -28.94 38.15
N THR A 529 -3.62 -28.47 39.26
CA THR A 529 -4.38 -29.27 40.22
C THR A 529 -5.79 -28.70 40.41
N LYS A 530 -6.78 -29.61 40.65
CA LYS A 530 -8.10 -29.22 41.09
C LYS A 530 -8.19 -29.24 42.61
N SER A 531 -8.64 -28.14 43.20
CA SER A 531 -9.04 -28.07 44.60
C SER A 531 -10.55 -28.19 44.65
N ASN A 532 -11.04 -29.27 45.28
CA ASN A 532 -12.46 -29.44 45.55
C ASN A 532 -12.78 -28.85 46.92
N ASP A 533 -12.90 -27.54 47.05
CA ASP A 533 -13.60 -26.98 48.18
C ASP A 533 -15.11 -27.18 48.00
N SER A 534 -15.80 -27.52 49.09
CA SER A 534 -17.15 -28.08 49.16
C SER A 534 -18.27 -27.29 48.44
N LYS A 535 -17.96 -26.23 47.69
CA LYS A 535 -18.94 -25.43 46.95
C LYS A 535 -18.54 -25.06 45.50
N GLN A 536 -17.24 -25.13 45.13
CA GLN A 536 -16.80 -24.81 43.77
C GLN A 536 -15.47 -25.51 43.47
N ALA A 537 -15.36 -26.13 42.26
CA ALA A 537 -14.08 -26.62 41.74
C ALA A 537 -13.21 -25.41 41.38
N ARG A 538 -12.00 -25.33 41.95
CA ARG A 538 -11.00 -24.28 41.61
C ARG A 538 -9.76 -24.93 41.03
N THR A 539 -9.23 -24.30 40.00
CA THR A 539 -7.95 -24.71 39.43
C THR A 539 -6.82 -23.90 40.07
N ARG A 540 -5.78 -24.59 40.52
CA ARG A 540 -4.52 -24.02 41.00
C ARG A 540 -3.40 -24.45 40.09
N ILE A 541 -2.50 -23.53 39.75
CA ILE A 541 -1.29 -23.81 38.98
C ILE A 541 -0.11 -23.42 39.82
N THR A 542 0.86 -24.36 39.99
CA THR A 542 2.05 -24.17 40.81
C THR A 542 3.31 -24.52 40.04
N THR A 543 4.35 -23.71 40.21
CA THR A 543 5.68 -24.03 39.70
C THR A 543 6.30 -25.12 40.57
N LEU A 544 6.85 -26.14 39.92
CA LEU A 544 7.50 -27.26 40.62
C LEU A 544 9.03 -27.05 40.68
N PRO A 545 9.64 -27.02 41.87
CA PRO A 545 11.08 -27.15 42.02
C PRO A 545 11.51 -28.57 41.65
N ASP A 546 12.81 -28.81 41.44
CA ASP A 546 13.33 -30.05 40.84
C ASP A 546 12.88 -31.33 41.57
N GLU A 547 12.88 -31.36 42.91
CA GLU A 547 12.40 -32.52 43.67
C GLU A 547 10.89 -32.76 43.50
N GLU A 548 10.09 -31.70 43.37
CA GLU A 548 8.65 -31.83 43.11
C GLU A 548 8.37 -32.23 41.64
N LYS A 549 9.24 -31.81 40.69
CA LYS A 549 9.17 -32.31 39.27
C LYS A 549 9.33 -33.82 39.26
N ILE A 550 10.33 -34.37 40.00
CA ILE A 550 10.56 -35.82 40.07
C ILE A 550 9.33 -36.53 40.64
N LYS A 551 8.72 -36.00 41.69
CA LYS A 551 7.50 -36.57 42.27
C LYS A 551 6.31 -36.56 41.29
N GLU A 552 6.14 -35.48 40.56
CA GLU A 552 5.06 -35.35 39.55
C GLU A 552 5.31 -36.35 38.40
N ILE A 553 6.54 -36.48 37.90
CA ILE A 553 6.91 -37.48 36.89
C ILE A 553 6.62 -38.89 37.41
N ALA A 554 6.97 -39.19 38.68
CA ALA A 554 6.70 -40.48 39.30
C ALA A 554 5.19 -40.74 39.44
N ARG A 555 4.37 -39.71 39.79
CA ARG A 555 2.91 -39.80 39.81
C ARG A 555 2.35 -40.11 38.42
N MET A 556 2.90 -39.52 37.38
CA MET A 556 2.49 -39.76 35.99
C MET A 556 2.87 -41.19 35.51
N LEU A 557 3.96 -41.77 36.05
CA LEU A 557 4.39 -43.13 35.74
C LEU A 557 3.59 -44.21 36.50
N GLY A 558 3.36 -43.98 37.79
CA GLY A 558 2.86 -45.04 38.70
C GLY A 558 1.43 -44.86 39.19
N GLY A 559 0.74 -43.79 38.84
CA GLY A 559 -0.60 -43.49 39.33
C GLY A 559 -0.61 -42.89 40.75
N VAL A 560 -1.63 -43.20 41.55
CA VAL A 560 -1.91 -42.52 42.83
C VAL A 560 -0.90 -42.86 43.95
N ALA A 561 -0.28 -44.05 43.90
CA ALA A 561 0.68 -44.48 44.90
C ALA A 561 2.12 -44.26 44.42
N LEU A 562 2.86 -43.37 45.07
CA LEU A 562 4.29 -43.16 44.84
C LEU A 562 5.07 -44.32 45.45
N THR A 563 5.65 -45.20 44.64
CA THR A 563 6.56 -46.26 45.08
C THR A 563 8.02 -45.81 44.94
N THR A 564 8.93 -46.49 45.66
CA THR A 564 10.36 -46.22 45.56
C THR A 564 10.84 -46.40 44.12
N GLU A 565 10.37 -47.44 43.44
CA GLU A 565 10.73 -47.78 42.06
C GLU A 565 10.27 -46.70 41.07
N SER A 566 9.04 -46.15 41.26
CA SER A 566 8.53 -45.08 40.41
C SER A 566 9.32 -43.78 40.58
N LEU A 567 9.77 -43.49 41.81
CA LEU A 567 10.62 -42.33 42.10
C LEU A 567 12.02 -42.49 41.51
N GLU A 568 12.64 -43.68 41.62
CA GLU A 568 13.95 -43.95 41.03
C GLU A 568 13.89 -43.84 39.49
N HIS A 569 12.85 -44.40 38.89
CA HIS A 569 12.65 -44.32 37.42
C HIS A 569 12.47 -42.87 36.99
N ALA A 570 11.60 -42.10 37.65
CA ALA A 570 11.40 -40.67 37.38
C ALA A 570 12.69 -39.86 37.52
N ARG A 571 13.49 -40.15 38.55
CA ARG A 571 14.80 -39.51 38.76
C ARG A 571 15.77 -39.83 37.63
N ALA A 572 15.82 -41.09 37.18
CA ALA A 572 16.67 -41.50 36.07
C ALA A 572 16.26 -40.80 34.77
N MET A 573 14.96 -40.72 34.49
CA MET A 573 14.44 -40.00 33.31
C MET A 573 14.78 -38.50 33.34
N TYR A 574 14.60 -37.86 34.50
CA TYR A 574 14.91 -36.43 34.66
C TYR A 574 16.42 -36.16 34.52
N GLN A 575 17.28 -37.00 35.10
CA GLN A 575 18.74 -36.90 35.00
C GLN A 575 19.23 -37.14 33.56
N ALA A 576 18.68 -38.13 32.84
CA ALA A 576 19.01 -38.40 31.44
C ALA A 576 18.74 -37.19 30.56
N ALA A 577 17.61 -36.48 30.78
CA ALA A 577 17.28 -35.26 30.08
C ALA A 577 18.28 -34.11 30.32
N GLN A 578 18.86 -34.02 31.53
CA GLN A 578 19.87 -33.00 31.87
C GLN A 578 21.23 -33.26 31.21
N VAL A 579 21.62 -34.55 31.04
CA VAL A 579 22.91 -34.94 30.45
C VAL A 579 22.97 -34.64 28.94
N VAL A 580 21.87 -34.82 28.23
CA VAL A 580 21.79 -34.53 26.78
C VAL A 580 22.14 -33.06 26.51
N THR A 581 21.76 -32.15 27.40
CA THR A 581 22.03 -30.71 27.25
C THR A 581 23.52 -30.38 27.41
N LYS A 582 24.24 -31.06 28.28
CA LYS A 582 25.70 -30.84 28.51
C LYS A 582 26.57 -31.28 27.34
N ASN A 583 26.23 -32.39 26.71
CA ASN A 583 27.00 -32.92 25.57
C ASN A 583 26.87 -32.09 24.29
N VAL A 584 25.78 -31.37 24.10
CA VAL A 584 25.59 -30.47 22.96
C VAL A 584 26.41 -29.19 23.14
N SER A 585 26.55 -28.68 24.35
CA SER A 585 27.35 -27.48 24.64
C SER A 585 28.88 -27.72 24.57
N GLU A 586 29.35 -28.97 24.71
CA GLU A 586 30.79 -29.34 24.66
C GLU A 586 31.29 -29.76 23.27
N SER A 587 30.38 -30.00 22.30
CA SER A 587 30.72 -30.46 20.94
C SER A 587 31.02 -29.35 19.93
N GLU A 588 31.07 -28.07 20.31
CA GLU A 588 31.51 -27.00 19.42
C GLU A 588 33.02 -27.10 19.14
N PRO A 589 33.47 -27.14 17.87
CA PRO A 589 34.88 -27.22 17.53
C PRO A 589 35.59 -25.93 17.95
N LYS A 590 36.52 -26.04 18.93
CA LYS A 590 37.47 -24.98 19.25
C LYS A 590 38.19 -24.55 17.98
N LYS A 591 37.90 -23.32 17.50
CA LYS A 591 38.68 -22.70 16.44
C LYS A 591 40.12 -22.57 16.86
N THR A 592 40.98 -23.47 16.35
CA THR A 592 42.42 -23.39 16.46
C THR A 592 42.90 -22.08 15.83
N GLY A 593 43.45 -21.22 16.67
CA GLY A 593 44.08 -19.99 16.25
C GLY A 593 45.24 -20.25 15.29
N ALA A 594 45.12 -19.89 14.04
CA ALA A 594 46.21 -19.82 13.11
C ALA A 594 47.12 -18.64 13.53
N LYS A 595 48.31 -18.99 14.09
CA LYS A 595 49.39 -18.04 14.30
C LYS A 595 49.90 -17.57 12.95
N ASN A 596 49.76 -16.29 12.70
CA ASN A 596 50.55 -15.58 11.68
C ASN A 596 52.04 -15.71 12.01
N LYS A 597 52.81 -16.24 11.09
CA LYS A 597 54.25 -15.99 10.96
C LYS A 597 54.52 -15.62 9.49
N GLN A 598 55.08 -14.45 9.37
CA GLN A 598 55.77 -13.79 8.26
C GLN A 598 54.92 -13.26 7.11
#